data_fac779099a266458cac36139b6878d02
#
_entry.id   fac779099a266458cac36139b6878d02
#
_cell.length_a   1.000
_cell.length_b   1.000
_cell.length_c   1.000
_cell.angle_alpha   90.00
_cell.angle_beta   90.00
_cell.angle_gamma   90.00
#
_symmetry.space_group_name_H-M   'P 1'
#
loop_
_entity.id
_entity.type
_entity.pdbx_description
1 polymer ?
#
loop_
_entity_poly.entity_id
_entity_poly.type
_entity_poly.pdbx_seq_one_letter_code
_entity_poly.pdbx_strand_id
1 'polypeptide(L)' 'LFGIIDLLCLRGSETLAIQTTSASNMSARVKKIAESDAIADIRAAGWGFVVHGWKKGANGRYTLREIDVS' A
#
# COMPACT_ATOMS: atom_id res chain seq x y z
N LEU A 1 7.15 7.81 -4.60
CA LEU A 1 7.05 8.80 -3.53
C LEU A 1 7.55 8.20 -2.23
N PHE A 2 8.46 8.87 -1.58
CA PHE A 2 9.05 8.43 -0.30
C PHE A 2 9.68 7.02 -0.35
N GLY A 3 9.86 6.44 -1.55
CA GLY A 3 10.41 5.10 -1.73
C GLY A 3 9.46 3.96 -1.37
N ILE A 4 8.24 4.26 -0.91
CA ILE A 4 7.26 3.25 -0.49
C ILE A 4 5.85 3.45 -1.09
N ILE A 5 5.64 4.53 -1.84
CA ILE A 5 4.35 4.85 -2.44
C ILE A 5 4.46 4.74 -3.96
N ASP A 6 3.65 3.87 -4.57
CA ASP A 6 3.58 3.71 -6.03
C ASP A 6 2.48 4.58 -6.64
N LEU A 7 1.41 4.83 -5.90
CA LEU A 7 0.26 5.57 -6.38
C LEU A 7 -0.29 6.47 -5.28
N LEU A 8 -0.61 7.70 -5.63
CA LEU A 8 -1.23 8.65 -4.72
C LEU A 8 -2.60 9.04 -5.25
N CYS A 9 -3.63 8.82 -4.44
CA CYS A 9 -5.00 9.18 -4.78
C CYS A 9 -5.47 10.36 -3.94
N LEU A 10 -6.00 11.38 -4.60
CA LEU A 10 -6.61 12.54 -3.94
C LEU A 10 -8.12 12.44 -4.09
N ARG A 11 -8.83 12.53 -2.98
CA ARG A 11 -10.29 12.44 -2.98
C ARG A 11 -10.87 13.47 -2.00
N GLY A 12 -11.30 14.61 -2.54
CA GLY A 12 -11.73 15.72 -1.71
C GLY A 12 -10.59 16.20 -0.81
N SER A 13 -10.77 16.16 0.50
CA SER A 13 -9.75 16.50 1.49
C SER A 13 -8.91 15.28 1.93
N GLU A 14 -9.21 14.10 1.39
CA GLU A 14 -8.52 12.86 1.77
C GLU A 14 -7.39 12.55 0.78
N THR A 15 -6.28 12.06 1.33
CA THR A 15 -5.15 11.57 0.54
C THR A 15 -4.90 10.12 0.89
N LEU A 16 -4.91 9.26 -0.13
CA LEU A 16 -4.67 7.83 0.02
C LEU A 16 -3.41 7.44 -0.74
N ALA A 17 -2.44 6.92 -0.01
CA ALA A 17 -1.22 6.37 -0.58
C ALA A 17 -1.37 4.86 -0.77
N ILE A 18 -0.95 4.36 -1.94
CA ILE A 18 -1.09 2.95 -2.29
C ILE A 18 0.26 2.41 -2.71
N GLN A 19 0.66 1.27 -2.15
CA GLN A 19 1.77 0.49 -2.65
C GLN A 19 1.23 -0.81 -3.24
N THR A 20 1.62 -1.11 -4.49
CA THR A 20 1.21 -2.33 -5.18
C THR A 20 2.31 -3.38 -5.16
N THR A 21 1.94 -4.64 -5.02
CA THR A 21 2.89 -5.76 -5.03
C THR A 21 2.15 -7.06 -5.39
N SER A 22 2.88 -8.16 -5.56
CA SER A 22 2.24 -9.47 -5.65
C SER A 22 1.76 -9.93 -4.28
N ALA A 23 0.71 -10.76 -4.23
CA ALA A 23 0.17 -11.25 -2.97
C ALA A 23 1.22 -12.01 -2.15
N SER A 24 2.14 -12.72 -2.81
CA SER A 24 3.22 -13.46 -2.14
C SER A 24 4.23 -12.55 -1.44
N ASN A 25 4.34 -11.29 -1.85
CA ASN A 25 5.28 -10.33 -1.27
C ASN A 25 4.64 -9.36 -0.28
N MET A 26 3.33 -9.47 -0.04
CA MET A 26 2.62 -8.50 0.81
C MET A 26 3.19 -8.42 2.23
N SER A 27 3.46 -9.55 2.87
CA SER A 27 4.00 -9.57 4.24
C SER A 27 5.33 -8.85 4.34
N ALA A 28 6.23 -9.09 3.37
CA ALA A 28 7.53 -8.42 3.33
C ALA A 28 7.37 -6.92 3.08
N ARG A 29 6.44 -6.51 2.23
CA ARG A 29 6.18 -5.10 1.96
C ARG A 29 5.58 -4.38 3.15
N VAL A 30 4.61 -4.99 3.83
CA VAL A 30 4.01 -4.44 5.05
C VAL A 30 5.08 -4.23 6.12
N LYS A 31 5.96 -5.21 6.31
CA LYS A 31 7.07 -5.10 7.26
C LYS A 31 8.02 -3.96 6.88
N LYS A 32 8.38 -3.86 5.60
CA LYS A 32 9.27 -2.81 5.11
C LYS A 32 8.67 -1.42 5.33
N ILE A 33 7.37 -1.27 5.09
CA ILE A 33 6.65 -0.01 5.32
C ILE A 33 6.67 0.34 6.80
N ALA A 34 6.37 -0.62 7.68
CA ALA A 34 6.34 -0.39 9.12
C ALA A 34 7.72 0.03 9.68
N GLU A 35 8.80 -0.41 9.04
CA GLU A 35 10.18 -0.07 9.43
C GLU A 35 10.68 1.21 8.75
N SER A 36 9.93 1.77 7.79
CA SER A 36 10.33 2.96 7.06
C SER A 36 10.10 4.23 7.87
N ASP A 37 11.08 5.13 7.89
CA ASP A 37 10.93 6.45 8.53
C ASP A 37 9.83 7.29 7.86
N ALA A 38 9.59 7.08 6.57
CA ALA A 38 8.58 7.81 5.83
C ALA A 38 7.15 7.54 6.33
N ILE A 39 6.89 6.37 6.94
CA ILE A 39 5.54 6.06 7.43
C ILE A 39 5.11 6.97 8.56
N ALA A 40 6.03 7.42 9.39
CA ALA A 40 5.74 8.37 10.47
C ALA A 40 5.28 9.71 9.89
N ASP A 41 5.92 10.19 8.84
CA ASP A 41 5.56 11.43 8.15
C ASP A 41 4.20 11.30 7.45
N ILE A 42 3.92 10.16 6.84
CA ILE A 42 2.64 9.88 6.18
C ILE A 42 1.49 9.89 7.20
N ARG A 43 1.70 9.26 8.36
CA ARG A 43 0.71 9.26 9.45
C ARG A 43 0.51 10.64 10.04
N ALA A 44 1.58 11.40 10.22
CA ALA A 44 1.51 12.78 10.73
C ALA A 44 0.77 13.70 9.76
N ALA A 45 0.86 13.45 8.46
CA ALA A 45 0.12 14.20 7.44
C ALA A 45 -1.36 13.81 7.35
N GLY A 46 -1.79 12.77 8.07
CA GLY A 46 -3.18 12.30 8.06
C GLY A 46 -3.56 11.52 6.80
N TRP A 47 -2.60 11.00 6.06
CA TRP A 47 -2.87 10.20 4.87
C TRP A 47 -3.29 8.78 5.23
N GLY A 48 -4.23 8.23 4.46
CA GLY A 48 -4.46 6.79 4.46
C GLY A 48 -3.32 6.09 3.70
N PHE A 49 -2.98 4.88 4.11
CA PHE A 49 -1.97 4.08 3.41
C PHE A 49 -2.43 2.62 3.34
N VAL A 50 -2.48 2.09 2.12
CA VAL A 50 -2.86 0.70 1.91
C VAL A 50 -1.83 0.00 1.02
N VAL A 51 -1.70 -1.31 1.22
CA VAL A 51 -0.91 -2.18 0.36
C VAL A 51 -1.87 -3.04 -0.45
N HIS A 52 -1.75 -2.98 -1.77
CA HIS A 52 -2.53 -3.80 -2.70
C HIS A 52 -1.67 -4.97 -3.18
N GLY A 53 -2.09 -6.18 -2.87
CA GLY A 53 -1.46 -7.40 -3.35
C GLY A 53 -2.32 -8.09 -4.40
N TRP A 54 -1.72 -8.39 -5.56
CA TRP A 54 -2.40 -9.05 -6.67
C TRP A 54 -2.00 -10.51 -6.74
N LYS A 55 -2.99 -11.39 -6.85
CA LYS A 55 -2.77 -12.82 -7.02
C LYS A 55 -3.51 -13.32 -8.25
N LYS A 56 -2.80 -14.02 -9.14
CA LYS A 56 -3.41 -14.66 -10.30
C LYS A 56 -4.03 -15.99 -9.89
N GLY A 57 -5.34 -16.15 -10.13
CA GLY A 57 -6.05 -17.40 -9.88
C GLY A 57 -5.81 -18.43 -10.96
N ALA A 58 -6.25 -19.68 -10.72
CA ALA A 58 -6.12 -20.79 -11.64
C ALA A 58 -6.86 -20.55 -12.97
N ASN A 59 -7.91 -19.73 -12.95
CA ASN A 59 -8.69 -19.37 -14.13
C ASN A 59 -8.14 -18.14 -14.88
N GLY A 60 -6.94 -17.67 -14.54
CA GLY A 60 -6.33 -16.50 -15.14
C GLY A 60 -6.83 -15.16 -14.61
N ARG A 61 -7.77 -15.15 -13.70
CA ARG A 61 -8.26 -13.92 -13.07
C ARG A 61 -7.35 -13.49 -11.94
N TYR A 62 -7.19 -12.16 -11.80
CA TYR A 62 -6.47 -11.59 -10.67
C TYR A 62 -7.44 -11.28 -9.53
N THR A 63 -7.03 -11.58 -8.30
CA THR A 63 -7.72 -11.16 -7.09
C THR A 63 -6.89 -10.11 -6.39
N LEU A 64 -7.55 -9.10 -5.83
CA LEU A 64 -6.92 -8.03 -5.08
C LEU A 64 -7.04 -8.30 -3.58
N ARG A 65 -5.93 -8.22 -2.89
CA ARG A 65 -5.90 -8.21 -1.43
C ARG A 65 -5.42 -6.85 -0.96
N GLU A 66 -6.16 -6.24 -0.05
CA GLU A 66 -5.84 -4.92 0.48
C GLU A 66 -5.58 -4.99 1.98
N ILE A 67 -4.49 -4.37 2.41
CA ILE A 67 -4.14 -4.24 3.83
C ILE A 67 -3.94 -2.76 4.14
N ASP A 68 -4.70 -2.24 5.11
CA ASP A 68 -4.54 -0.88 5.61
C ASP A 68 -3.39 -0.86 6.63
N VAL A 69 -2.38 -0.03 6.36
CA VAL A 69 -1.18 0.10 7.20
C VAL A 69 -1.01 1.51 7.77
N SER A 70 -2.02 2.36 7.58
CA SER A 70 -1.98 3.75 8.09
C SER A 70 -2.05 3.86 9.62
#